data_ffca5f2c5238c8ee759327dc55159de7
#
_entry.id   ffca5f2c5238c8ee759327dc55159de7
#
_cell.length_a   1.000
_cell.length_b   1.000
_cell.length_c   1.000
_cell.angle_alpha   90.00
_cell.angle_beta   90.00
_cell.angle_gamma   90.00
#
_symmetry.space_group_name_H-M   'P 1'
#
loop_
_entity.id
_entity.type
_entity.pdbx_description
1 polymer ?
#
loop_
_entity_poly.entity_id
_entity_poly.type
_entity_poly.pdbx_seq_one_letter_code
_entity_poly.pdbx_strand_id
1 'polypeptide(L)'
;MTLPQEVEPIKSTRDINKIKQYLYGKENKRDYCIFVVGINVGLRAGDLLSLKINDVTDGISVFDTVTIKEQKTGKIRNFALNKNAKEAIKVYINSLADYDGEDYLFKSRKGGSLGVRPLHHIIKTLTRDLGIKGNFGTHTLRKTMAYHRYINNVPVIRFKSSLIIHQVQLH
;
A
#
# COMPACT_ATOMS: atom_id res chain seq x y z
N MET A 1 -31.24 -0.55 9.59
CA MET A 1 -30.11 -0.58 8.65
C MET A 1 -28.90 0.03 9.35
N THR A 2 -27.94 -0.78 9.73
CA THR A 2 -26.65 -0.26 10.23
C THR A 2 -25.86 0.24 9.02
N LEU A 3 -25.46 1.52 9.06
CA LEU A 3 -24.57 2.09 8.06
C LEU A 3 -23.27 1.24 8.01
N PRO A 4 -22.70 1.00 6.82
CA PRO A 4 -21.43 0.30 6.70
C PRO A 4 -20.38 1.01 7.56
N GLN A 5 -19.79 0.29 8.49
CA GLN A 5 -18.74 0.85 9.34
C GLN A 5 -17.56 1.28 8.48
N GLU A 6 -17.18 2.54 8.60
CA GLU A 6 -16.08 3.10 7.83
C GLU A 6 -14.75 2.46 8.24
N VAL A 7 -13.92 2.18 7.23
CA VAL A 7 -12.58 1.62 7.45
C VAL A 7 -11.67 2.67 8.06
N GLU A 8 -10.89 2.27 9.07
CA GLU A 8 -10.01 3.12 9.84
C GLU A 8 -8.55 3.10 9.35
N PRO A 9 -7.80 4.19 9.58
CA PRO A 9 -6.34 4.17 9.47
C PRO A 9 -5.70 3.44 10.66
N ILE A 10 -4.50 2.89 10.46
CA ILE A 10 -3.65 2.44 11.57
C ILE A 10 -2.90 3.66 12.11
N LYS A 11 -3.38 4.17 13.24
CA LYS A 11 -2.88 5.43 13.83
C LYS A 11 -1.59 5.23 14.63
N SER A 12 -1.42 4.07 15.25
CA SER A 12 -0.29 3.75 16.10
C SER A 12 0.94 3.35 15.29
N THR A 13 2.03 4.09 15.43
CA THR A 13 3.34 3.72 14.87
C THR A 13 3.82 2.37 15.41
N ARG A 14 3.52 2.06 16.67
CA ARG A 14 3.82 0.77 17.27
C ARG A 14 3.12 -0.37 16.52
N ASP A 15 1.84 -0.20 16.18
CA ASP A 15 1.07 -1.20 15.43
C ASP A 15 1.60 -1.37 14.00
N ILE A 16 1.96 -0.27 13.33
CA ILE A 16 2.61 -0.31 12.02
C ILE A 16 3.91 -1.14 12.09
N ASN A 17 4.76 -0.87 13.08
CA ASN A 17 6.01 -1.60 13.26
C ASN A 17 5.77 -3.08 13.59
N LYS A 18 4.75 -3.37 14.39
CA LYS A 18 4.34 -4.75 14.73
C LYS A 18 3.95 -5.54 13.49
N ILE A 19 3.17 -4.94 12.59
CA ILE A 19 2.79 -5.54 11.30
C ILE A 19 4.03 -5.79 10.43
N LYS A 20 4.89 -4.79 10.30
CA LYS A 20 6.12 -4.89 9.50
C LYS A 20 7.03 -6.01 10.00
N GLN A 21 7.28 -6.07 11.29
CA GLN A 21 8.11 -7.10 11.92
C GLN A 21 7.51 -8.49 11.76
N TYR A 22 6.21 -8.63 11.94
CA TYR A 22 5.51 -9.91 11.77
C TYR A 22 5.64 -10.45 10.34
N LEU A 23 5.33 -9.61 9.33
CA LEU A 23 5.41 -10.01 7.93
C LEU A 23 6.84 -10.33 7.50
N TYR A 24 7.80 -9.54 7.96
CA TYR A 24 9.22 -9.76 7.68
C TYR A 24 9.73 -11.07 8.31
N GLY A 25 9.37 -11.32 9.56
CA GLY A 25 9.74 -12.55 10.28
C GLY A 25 9.09 -13.83 9.73
N LYS A 26 7.92 -13.70 9.10
CA LYS A 26 7.25 -14.81 8.40
C LYS A 26 7.77 -15.04 6.98
N GLU A 27 8.82 -14.35 6.56
CA GLU A 27 9.33 -14.39 5.19
C GLU A 27 8.29 -14.02 4.10
N ASN A 28 7.19 -13.39 4.50
CA ASN A 28 6.15 -12.97 3.56
C ASN A 28 6.51 -11.62 2.94
N LYS A 29 7.49 -11.62 2.05
CA LYS A 29 8.06 -10.42 1.44
C LYS A 29 7.07 -9.69 0.54
N ARG A 30 6.15 -10.42 -0.13
CA ARG A 30 5.11 -9.81 -0.95
C ARG A 30 4.16 -8.96 -0.10
N ASP A 31 3.59 -9.53 0.94
CA ASP A 31 2.62 -8.82 1.78
C ASP A 31 3.30 -7.71 2.61
N TYR A 32 4.55 -7.92 3.01
CA TYR A 32 5.39 -6.86 3.57
C TYR A 32 5.53 -5.68 2.62
N CYS A 33 5.88 -5.93 1.36
CA CYS A 33 6.02 -4.90 0.34
C CYS A 33 4.70 -4.18 0.06
N ILE A 34 3.58 -4.91 -0.09
CA ILE A 34 2.24 -4.32 -0.25
C ILE A 34 1.92 -3.38 0.90
N PHE A 35 2.14 -3.81 2.13
CA PHE A 35 1.85 -3.02 3.32
C PHE A 35 2.70 -1.74 3.37
N VAL A 36 4.02 -1.87 3.24
CA VAL A 36 4.93 -0.71 3.31
C VAL A 36 4.69 0.27 2.16
N VAL A 37 4.57 -0.20 0.92
CA VAL A 37 4.28 0.67 -0.22
C VAL A 37 2.91 1.31 -0.07
N GLY A 38 1.90 0.55 0.32
CA GLY A 38 0.53 1.03 0.48
C GLY A 38 0.41 2.19 1.47
N ILE A 39 1.06 2.10 2.64
CA ILE A 39 1.04 3.16 3.66
C ILE A 39 1.96 4.35 3.36
N ASN A 40 2.86 4.23 2.39
CA ASN A 40 3.77 5.32 2.01
C ASN A 40 3.35 6.06 0.74
N VAL A 41 2.67 5.38 -0.19
CA VAL A 41 2.29 5.95 -1.50
C VAL A 41 0.83 6.39 -1.54
N GLY A 42 -0.06 5.69 -0.86
CA GLY A 42 -1.48 6.03 -0.75
C GLY A 42 -2.28 5.85 -2.04
N LEU A 43 -1.90 4.92 -2.89
CA LEU A 43 -2.68 4.56 -4.07
C LEU A 43 -4.00 3.87 -3.68
N ARG A 44 -5.02 3.96 -4.55
CA ARG A 44 -6.17 3.06 -4.45
C ARG A 44 -5.71 1.61 -4.60
N ALA A 45 -6.41 0.69 -3.93
CA ALA A 45 -6.03 -0.72 -3.94
C ALA A 45 -5.89 -1.29 -5.36
N GLY A 46 -6.83 -0.98 -6.26
CA GLY A 46 -6.75 -1.43 -7.65
C GLY A 46 -5.52 -0.91 -8.38
N ASP A 47 -5.16 0.35 -8.18
CA ASP A 47 -3.97 0.95 -8.79
C ASP A 47 -2.68 0.37 -8.21
N LEU A 48 -2.63 0.18 -6.89
CA LEU A 48 -1.50 -0.47 -6.21
C LEU A 48 -1.26 -1.89 -6.74
N LEU A 49 -2.33 -2.68 -6.86
CA LEU A 49 -2.25 -4.07 -7.30
C LEU A 49 -2.04 -4.22 -8.81
N SER A 50 -2.26 -3.16 -9.59
CA SER A 50 -2.00 -3.15 -11.03
C SER A 50 -0.55 -2.84 -11.41
N LEU A 51 0.29 -2.44 -10.43
CA LEU A 51 1.70 -2.17 -10.69
C LEU A 51 2.41 -3.39 -11.26
N LYS A 52 3.20 -3.16 -12.30
CA LYS A 52 4.12 -4.14 -12.87
C LYS A 52 5.54 -3.90 -12.35
N ILE A 53 6.38 -4.90 -12.45
CA ILE A 53 7.78 -4.80 -12.01
C ILE A 53 8.49 -3.67 -12.77
N ASN A 54 8.28 -3.55 -14.08
CA ASN A 54 8.85 -2.47 -14.89
C ASN A 54 8.35 -1.07 -14.52
N ASP A 55 7.24 -0.94 -13.79
CA ASP A 55 6.78 0.38 -13.32
C ASP A 55 7.65 0.93 -12.19
N VAL A 56 8.33 0.05 -11.45
CA VAL A 56 9.05 0.41 -10.22
C VAL A 56 10.57 0.20 -10.29
N THR A 57 11.06 -0.57 -11.26
CA THR A 57 12.50 -0.86 -11.40
C THR A 57 12.88 -1.14 -12.85
N ASP A 58 14.16 -0.88 -13.17
CA ASP A 58 14.82 -1.30 -14.42
C ASP A 58 15.57 -2.64 -14.27
N GLY A 59 15.42 -3.32 -13.14
CA GLY A 59 16.15 -4.53 -12.80
C GLY A 59 17.49 -4.30 -12.09
N ILE A 60 17.95 -3.05 -12.05
CA ILE A 60 19.21 -2.64 -11.39
C ILE A 60 18.89 -1.79 -10.16
N SER A 61 18.02 -0.81 -10.33
CA SER A 61 17.64 0.12 -9.26
C SER A 61 16.12 0.31 -9.21
N VAL A 62 15.60 0.64 -8.03
CA VAL A 62 14.21 1.05 -7.85
C VAL A 62 14.09 2.53 -8.19
N PHE A 63 13.09 2.89 -8.99
CA PHE A 63 12.88 4.27 -9.43
C PHE A 63 12.50 5.20 -8.28
N ASP A 64 12.84 6.47 -8.40
CA ASP A 64 12.42 7.51 -7.46
C ASP A 64 10.98 7.96 -7.67
N THR A 65 10.50 7.85 -8.91
CA THR A 65 9.14 8.27 -9.30
C THR A 65 8.51 7.20 -10.18
N VAL A 66 7.23 6.96 -9.95
CA VAL A 66 6.41 6.01 -10.72
C VAL A 66 5.27 6.76 -11.39
N THR A 67 5.02 6.42 -12.65
CA THR A 67 3.91 6.94 -13.44
C THR A 67 2.88 5.85 -13.65
N ILE A 68 1.63 6.12 -13.32
CA ILE A 68 0.51 5.21 -13.56
C ILE A 68 -0.64 5.92 -14.28
N LYS A 69 -1.49 5.11 -14.91
CA LYS A 69 -2.82 5.52 -15.36
C LYS A 69 -3.84 4.99 -14.37
N GLU A 70 -4.52 5.90 -13.66
CA GLU A 70 -5.53 5.51 -12.67
C GLU A 70 -6.68 4.75 -13.33
N GLN A 71 -7.05 3.59 -12.77
CA GLN A 71 -8.13 2.76 -13.32
C GLN A 71 -9.49 3.46 -13.27
N LYS A 72 -9.78 4.16 -12.15
CA LYS A 72 -11.09 4.79 -11.93
C LYS A 72 -11.28 6.05 -12.78
N THR A 73 -10.25 6.86 -12.98
CA THR A 73 -10.37 8.19 -13.62
C THR A 73 -9.74 8.25 -15.01
N GLY A 74 -8.89 7.28 -15.36
CA GLY A 74 -8.09 7.29 -16.60
C GLY A 74 -6.99 8.36 -16.62
N LYS A 75 -6.80 9.11 -15.55
CA LYS A 75 -5.79 10.17 -15.47
C LYS A 75 -4.40 9.60 -15.24
N ILE A 76 -3.41 10.23 -15.87
CA ILE A 76 -2.01 9.95 -15.60
C ILE A 76 -1.62 10.59 -14.27
N ARG A 77 -0.97 9.82 -13.42
CA ARG A 77 -0.51 10.26 -12.11
C ARG A 77 0.93 9.85 -11.87
N ASN A 78 1.71 10.82 -11.39
CA ASN A 78 3.08 10.58 -10.93
C ASN A 78 3.10 10.60 -9.39
N PHE A 79 3.86 9.70 -8.80
CA PHE A 79 4.09 9.71 -7.36
C PHE A 79 5.54 9.32 -7.05
N ALA A 80 6.07 9.90 -5.98
CA ALA A 80 7.40 9.61 -5.51
C ALA A 80 7.40 8.35 -4.62
N LEU A 81 8.43 7.52 -4.76
CA LEU A 81 8.75 6.45 -3.84
C LEU A 81 9.75 6.97 -2.80
N ASN A 82 9.33 7.03 -1.53
CA ASN A 82 10.24 7.38 -0.46
C ASN A 82 11.21 6.22 -0.15
N LYS A 83 12.18 6.46 0.71
CA LYS A 83 13.20 5.47 1.09
C LYS A 83 12.58 4.15 1.57
N ASN A 84 11.54 4.21 2.40
CA ASN A 84 10.91 3.01 2.95
C ASN A 84 10.23 2.16 1.86
N ALA A 85 9.49 2.81 0.96
CA ALA A 85 8.85 2.12 -0.16
C ALA A 85 9.88 1.49 -1.12
N LYS A 86 10.93 2.23 -1.45
CA LYS A 86 12.03 1.72 -2.30
C LYS A 86 12.72 0.51 -1.69
N GLU A 87 13.03 0.56 -0.40
CA GLU A 87 13.68 -0.56 0.30
C GLU A 87 12.78 -1.79 0.35
N ALA A 88 11.48 -1.62 0.63
CA ALA A 88 10.53 -2.73 0.63
C ALA A 88 10.39 -3.40 -0.75
N ILE A 89 10.36 -2.60 -1.83
CA ILE A 89 10.33 -3.11 -3.21
C ILE A 89 11.61 -3.88 -3.50
N LYS A 90 12.77 -3.33 -3.16
CA LYS A 90 14.07 -3.97 -3.36
C LYS A 90 14.16 -5.31 -2.64
N VAL A 91 13.80 -5.36 -1.37
CA VAL A 91 13.78 -6.59 -0.56
C VAL A 91 12.88 -7.65 -1.20
N TYR A 92 11.69 -7.24 -1.66
CA TYR A 92 10.75 -8.16 -2.28
C TYR A 92 11.26 -8.69 -3.63
N ILE A 93 11.68 -7.81 -4.54
CA ILE A 93 12.18 -8.23 -5.86
C ILE A 93 13.40 -9.13 -5.74
N ASN A 94 14.33 -8.83 -4.82
CA ASN A 94 15.50 -9.67 -4.57
C ASN A 94 15.15 -11.06 -3.98
N SER A 95 13.95 -11.21 -3.42
CA SER A 95 13.46 -12.50 -2.92
C SER A 95 12.84 -13.39 -4.01
N LEU A 96 12.57 -12.84 -5.20
CA LEU A 96 12.02 -13.58 -6.32
C LEU A 96 13.13 -14.39 -7.00
N ALA A 97 12.87 -15.69 -7.23
CA ALA A 97 13.83 -16.56 -7.91
C ALA A 97 14.00 -16.16 -9.39
N ASP A 98 12.89 -15.77 -10.02
CA ASP A 98 12.83 -15.32 -11.42
C ASP A 98 11.61 -14.44 -11.62
N TYR A 99 11.69 -13.48 -12.55
CA TYR A 99 10.57 -12.62 -12.92
C TYR A 99 10.77 -12.02 -14.31
N ASP A 100 9.66 -11.73 -14.99
CA ASP A 100 9.60 -10.86 -16.15
C ASP A 100 9.21 -9.44 -15.71
N GLY A 101 9.76 -8.41 -16.34
CA GLY A 101 9.40 -7.02 -16.04
C GLY A 101 7.91 -6.69 -16.28
N GLU A 102 7.27 -7.42 -17.20
CA GLU A 102 5.83 -7.31 -17.45
C GLU A 102 4.95 -8.05 -16.44
N ASP A 103 5.54 -8.83 -15.54
CA ASP A 103 4.82 -9.45 -14.44
C ASP A 103 4.23 -8.39 -13.50
N TYR A 104 3.07 -8.70 -12.91
CA TYR A 104 2.55 -7.89 -11.82
C TYR A 104 3.52 -7.91 -10.64
N LEU A 105 3.75 -6.73 -10.05
CA LEU A 105 4.60 -6.62 -8.86
C LEU A 105 4.05 -7.51 -7.73
N PHE A 106 2.73 -7.50 -7.55
CA PHE A 106 2.07 -8.30 -6.51
C PHE A 106 1.27 -9.43 -7.13
N LYS A 107 1.96 -10.53 -7.44
CA LYS A 107 1.34 -11.72 -8.01
C LYS A 107 0.46 -12.47 -7.01
N SER A 108 -0.64 -13.00 -7.52
CA SER A 108 -1.40 -14.06 -6.84
C SER A 108 -0.71 -15.43 -7.02
N ARG A 109 -1.14 -16.41 -6.22
CA ARG A 109 -0.68 -17.80 -6.40
C ARG A 109 -1.02 -18.39 -7.77
N LYS A 110 -2.03 -17.85 -8.45
CA LYS A 110 -2.47 -18.27 -9.79
C LYS A 110 -1.70 -17.59 -10.93
N GLY A 111 -0.77 -16.70 -10.62
CA GLY A 111 0.10 -16.01 -11.58
C GLY A 111 -0.37 -14.64 -12.06
N GLY A 112 -1.64 -14.28 -11.89
CA GLY A 112 -2.15 -12.94 -12.20
C GLY A 112 -1.93 -11.96 -11.04
N SER A 113 -2.45 -10.74 -11.16
CA SER A 113 -2.45 -9.77 -10.07
C SER A 113 -3.18 -10.29 -8.84
N LEU A 114 -2.68 -9.97 -7.65
CA LEU A 114 -3.45 -10.14 -6.43
C LEU A 114 -4.73 -9.30 -6.52
N GLY A 115 -5.86 -9.88 -6.18
CA GLY A 115 -7.15 -9.19 -6.22
C GLY A 115 -7.37 -8.30 -4.99
N VAL A 116 -8.31 -7.36 -5.13
CA VAL A 116 -8.70 -6.46 -4.02
C VAL A 116 -9.32 -7.23 -2.85
N ARG A 117 -10.17 -8.23 -3.12
CA ARG A 117 -10.76 -9.07 -2.06
C ARG A 117 -9.72 -9.87 -1.27
N PRO A 118 -8.76 -10.58 -1.90
CA PRO A 118 -7.65 -11.20 -1.18
C PRO A 118 -6.83 -10.21 -0.35
N LEU A 119 -6.54 -9.01 -0.86
CA LEU A 119 -5.86 -7.97 -0.10
C LEU A 119 -6.67 -7.54 1.13
N HIS A 120 -7.98 -7.35 0.98
CA HIS A 120 -8.87 -7.04 2.10
C HIS A 120 -8.79 -8.12 3.20
N HIS A 121 -8.83 -9.39 2.80
CA HIS A 121 -8.71 -10.52 3.70
C HIS A 121 -7.34 -10.54 4.41
N ILE A 122 -6.26 -10.28 3.68
CA ILE A 122 -4.90 -10.18 4.24
C ILE A 122 -4.86 -9.13 5.34
N ILE A 123 -5.34 -7.92 5.08
CA ILE A 123 -5.32 -6.82 6.06
C ILE A 123 -6.16 -7.15 7.29
N LYS A 124 -7.37 -7.68 7.11
CA LYS A 124 -8.24 -8.07 8.23
C LYS A 124 -7.64 -9.18 9.08
N THR A 125 -7.11 -10.22 8.46
CA THR A 125 -6.49 -11.34 9.16
C THR A 125 -5.26 -10.88 9.95
N LEU A 126 -4.42 -10.08 9.30
CA LEU A 126 -3.18 -9.57 9.88
C LEU A 126 -3.44 -8.71 11.14
N THR A 127 -4.36 -7.77 11.05
CA THR A 127 -4.71 -6.89 12.19
C THR A 127 -5.38 -7.65 13.31
N ARG A 128 -6.28 -8.60 12.99
CA ARG A 128 -6.92 -9.48 13.98
C ARG A 128 -5.87 -10.34 14.72
N ASP A 129 -5.01 -11.02 13.97
CA ASP A 129 -4.05 -11.96 14.54
C ASP A 129 -3.00 -11.27 15.41
N LEU A 130 -2.71 -10.00 15.11
CA LEU A 130 -1.83 -9.16 15.92
C LEU A 130 -2.54 -8.39 17.05
N GLY A 131 -3.85 -8.59 17.23
CA GLY A 131 -4.63 -7.96 18.28
C GLY A 131 -4.79 -6.44 18.11
N ILE A 132 -4.69 -5.94 16.88
CA ILE A 132 -4.89 -4.52 16.57
C ILE A 132 -6.39 -4.26 16.45
N LYS A 133 -6.93 -3.46 17.35
CA LYS A 133 -8.36 -3.14 17.39
C LYS A 133 -8.73 -2.07 16.39
N GLY A 134 -9.83 -2.27 15.67
CA GLY A 134 -10.37 -1.33 14.69
C GLY A 134 -11.04 -2.04 13.52
N ASN A 135 -11.68 -1.26 12.64
CA ASN A 135 -12.25 -1.77 11.40
C ASN A 135 -11.28 -1.51 10.25
N PHE A 136 -10.56 -2.54 9.80
CA PHE A 136 -9.53 -2.43 8.79
C PHE A 136 -9.89 -3.18 7.51
N GLY A 137 -9.39 -2.68 6.38
CA GLY A 137 -9.59 -3.24 5.05
C GLY A 137 -8.63 -2.62 4.03
N THR A 138 -8.92 -2.76 2.74
CA THR A 138 -8.04 -2.28 1.67
C THR A 138 -7.80 -0.77 1.72
N HIS A 139 -8.82 0.03 2.07
CA HIS A 139 -8.68 1.49 2.20
C HIS A 139 -7.86 1.92 3.42
N THR A 140 -7.61 1.02 4.38
CA THR A 140 -6.78 1.29 5.55
C THR A 140 -5.38 1.76 5.17
N LEU A 141 -4.74 1.14 4.16
CA LEU A 141 -3.39 1.52 3.74
C LEU A 141 -3.33 2.98 3.31
N ARG A 142 -4.26 3.38 2.47
CA ARG A 142 -4.35 4.76 1.96
C ARG A 142 -4.72 5.76 3.05
N LYS A 143 -5.67 5.42 3.93
CA LYS A 143 -6.04 6.25 5.09
C LYS A 143 -4.90 6.39 6.09
N THR A 144 -4.11 5.35 6.29
CA THR A 144 -2.93 5.37 7.15
C THR A 144 -1.90 6.37 6.63
N MET A 145 -1.62 6.37 5.34
CA MET A 145 -0.75 7.36 4.72
C MET A 145 -1.26 8.79 4.95
N ALA A 146 -2.54 9.04 4.67
CA ALA A 146 -3.15 10.35 4.84
C ALA A 146 -3.10 10.82 6.30
N TYR A 147 -3.43 9.95 7.25
CA TYR A 147 -3.39 10.24 8.67
C TYR A 147 -1.98 10.65 9.13
N HIS A 148 -0.96 9.85 8.83
CA HIS A 148 0.41 10.14 9.28
C HIS A 148 1.00 11.38 8.61
N ARG A 149 0.64 11.68 7.37
CA ARG A 149 1.02 12.93 6.74
C ARG A 149 0.35 14.14 7.39
N TYR A 150 -0.91 14.02 7.74
CA TYR A 150 -1.65 15.08 8.42
C TYR A 150 -1.04 15.41 9.79
N ILE A 151 -0.81 14.42 10.66
CA ILE A 151 -0.24 14.65 11.99
C ILE A 151 1.22 15.15 11.93
N ASN A 152 1.95 14.87 10.86
CA ASN A 152 3.32 15.35 10.65
C ASN A 152 3.38 16.69 9.90
N ASN A 153 2.24 17.41 9.78
CA ASN A 153 2.15 18.73 9.14
C ASN A 153 2.68 18.78 7.70
N VAL A 154 2.56 17.69 6.93
CA VAL A 154 2.93 17.70 5.51
C VAL A 154 1.89 18.52 4.74
N PRO A 155 2.29 19.55 3.96
CA PRO A 155 1.36 20.47 3.30
C PRO A 155 0.31 19.76 2.45
N VAL A 156 -0.96 20.13 2.66
CA VAL A 156 -2.16 19.58 2.00
C VAL A 156 -2.13 19.76 0.47
N ILE A 157 -1.36 20.73 -0.03
CA ILE A 157 -1.22 21.01 -1.47
C ILE A 157 -0.79 19.77 -2.28
N ARG A 158 -0.04 18.84 -1.66
CA ARG A 158 0.37 17.59 -2.30
C ARG A 158 -0.75 16.53 -2.35
N PHE A 159 -1.90 16.79 -1.74
CA PHE A 159 -3.02 15.84 -1.65
C PHE A 159 -4.21 16.19 -2.54
N LYS A 160 -4.22 17.34 -3.24
CA LYS A 160 -5.36 17.80 -4.06
C LYS A 160 -5.82 16.82 -5.14
N SER A 161 -5.06 15.77 -5.41
CA SER A 161 -5.45 14.69 -6.31
C SER A 161 -6.08 13.49 -5.61
N SER A 162 -6.23 13.51 -4.29
CA SER A 162 -6.84 12.41 -3.54
C SER A 162 -8.01 12.91 -2.67
N LEU A 163 -9.19 12.38 -2.92
CA LEU A 163 -10.46 12.62 -2.19
C LEU A 163 -10.42 12.42 -0.66
N ILE A 164 -9.26 12.18 -0.09
CA ILE A 164 -9.08 11.81 1.32
C ILE A 164 -9.16 13.01 2.26
N ILE A 165 -9.00 14.24 1.73
CA ILE A 165 -8.88 15.46 2.55
C ILE A 165 -10.18 15.79 3.30
N HIS A 166 -11.35 15.45 2.73
CA HIS A 166 -12.63 15.78 3.36
C HIS A 166 -12.96 14.94 4.61
N GLN A 167 -12.34 13.76 4.77
CA GLN A 167 -12.64 12.87 5.88
C GLN A 167 -11.72 13.02 7.09
N VAL A 168 -10.58 13.67 6.95
CA VAL A 168 -9.62 13.87 8.05
C VAL A 168 -9.94 15.16 8.84
N GLN A 169 -10.69 16.10 8.25
CA GLN A 169 -11.05 17.38 8.89
C GLN A 169 -12.29 17.30 9.81
N LEU A 170 -12.97 16.16 9.91
CA LEU A 170 -14.26 16.05 10.62
C LEU A 170 -14.19 15.26 11.95
N HIS A 171 -12.99 15.05 12.52
CA HIS A 171 -12.87 14.41 13.83
C HIS A 171 -11.87 15.12 14.70
#